data_4e7e5b69755d75a02f6aaa21677a6119
#
_entry.id   4e7e5b69755d75a02f6aaa21677a6119
#
_cell.length_a   1.000
_cell.length_b   1.000
_cell.length_c   1.000
_cell.angle_alpha   90.00
_cell.angle_beta   90.00
_cell.angle_gamma   90.00
#
_symmetry.space_group_name_H-M   'P 1'
#
loop_
_entity.id
_entity.type
_entity.pdbx_description
1 polymer ?
#
loop_
_entity_poly.entity_id
_entity_poly.type
_entity_poly.pdbx_seq_one_letter_code
_entity_poly.pdbx_strand_id
1 'polypeptide(L)'
;FMDDVIGAVFMAQSMTEIMGGMQALTNTLALSLLLVALLMLPIVLFFASRMVRPISRMRTVALTMAGGDLTVRAEDASNDEYGELGRALNYLSSELGRTISSLQMERNRLQSLINGLSEGIIAVDEKGATTLINPAVYNLLNLDSNANHVRAAAPDVFAMFDEALSSAQAVKKTIWQGDVALHISVSPLLTQSGEVSGCVGIVSDVTSAERLEQTRRDYVANVSHELRTPLTSIRGWVETISNIDDPTNENYRRGLSIIGTETDRLYTMVEELLDFSR
;
A
#
# COMPACT_ATOMS: atom_id res chain seq x y z
N PHE A 1 53.64 101.68 -41.30
CA PHE A 1 54.23 100.86 -40.26
C PHE A 1 54.53 99.51 -40.89
N MET A 2 55.80 99.27 -41.12
CA MET A 2 56.31 98.00 -41.61
C MET A 2 56.48 97.10 -40.39
N ASP A 3 55.80 95.98 -40.46
CA ASP A 3 56.04 94.90 -39.47
C ASP A 3 57.11 93.97 -40.06
N ASP A 4 58.29 94.13 -39.54
CA ASP A 4 59.42 93.27 -39.87
C ASP A 4 59.30 91.91 -39.18
N VAL A 5 59.08 90.88 -39.92
CA VAL A 5 59.16 89.49 -39.45
C VAL A 5 60.63 89.19 -39.10
N ILE A 6 60.92 89.11 -37.84
CA ILE A 6 62.30 89.03 -37.31
C ILE A 6 62.91 87.58 -37.42
N GLY A 7 62.13 86.61 -37.75
CA GLY A 7 62.64 85.24 -37.96
C GLY A 7 61.58 84.17 -37.68
N ALA A 8 61.60 83.09 -38.41
CA ALA A 8 60.83 81.87 -38.15
C ALA A 8 61.82 80.78 -37.59
N VAL A 9 61.54 80.29 -36.40
CA VAL A 9 62.27 79.14 -35.82
C VAL A 9 61.65 77.83 -36.30
N PHE A 10 62.37 77.15 -37.20
CA PHE A 10 61.95 75.80 -37.59
C PHE A 10 62.59 74.79 -36.60
N MET A 11 61.82 74.15 -35.77
CA MET A 11 62.21 73.02 -35.00
C MET A 11 62.00 71.74 -35.82
N ALA A 12 63.07 71.19 -36.36
CA ALA A 12 63.06 69.90 -37.04
C ALA A 12 63.50 68.82 -36.04
N GLN A 13 62.59 68.05 -35.53
CA GLN A 13 62.90 66.89 -34.68
C GLN A 13 63.12 65.68 -35.58
N SER A 14 64.20 64.94 -35.39
CA SER A 14 64.51 63.79 -36.24
C SER A 14 63.48 62.69 -36.04
N MET A 15 62.92 62.14 -37.10
CA MET A 15 61.93 61.07 -37.13
C MET A 15 62.41 59.77 -36.45
N THR A 16 63.76 59.58 -36.44
CA THR A 16 64.43 58.48 -35.78
C THR A 16 64.41 58.60 -34.25
N GLU A 17 64.42 59.79 -33.67
CA GLU A 17 64.28 59.99 -32.21
C GLU A 17 62.87 59.74 -31.75
N ILE A 18 61.87 60.15 -32.54
CA ILE A 18 60.43 59.89 -32.25
C ILE A 18 60.12 58.38 -32.34
N MET A 19 60.65 57.69 -33.36
CA MET A 19 60.52 56.25 -33.50
C MET A 19 61.22 55.48 -32.38
N GLY A 20 62.41 55.91 -31.97
CA GLY A 20 63.16 55.32 -30.85
C GLY A 20 62.41 55.48 -29.52
N GLY A 21 61.85 56.69 -29.29
CA GLY A 21 61.02 56.93 -28.13
C GLY A 21 59.74 56.07 -28.09
N MET A 22 58.99 55.91 -29.22
CA MET A 22 57.83 55.04 -29.36
C MET A 22 58.22 53.58 -29.13
N GLN A 23 59.37 53.12 -29.61
CA GLN A 23 59.82 51.73 -29.46
C GLN A 23 60.19 51.41 -28.01
N ALA A 24 60.82 52.35 -27.29
CA ALA A 24 61.09 52.24 -25.89
C ALA A 24 59.83 52.21 -25.03
N LEU A 25 58.82 53.01 -25.43
CA LEU A 25 57.54 53.09 -24.73
C LEU A 25 56.76 51.81 -24.92
N THR A 26 56.70 51.23 -26.17
CA THR A 26 56.08 49.96 -26.46
C THR A 26 56.78 48.80 -25.73
N ASN A 27 58.10 48.77 -25.66
CA ASN A 27 58.79 47.73 -24.92
C ASN A 27 58.57 47.82 -23.43
N THR A 28 58.50 49.04 -22.86
CA THR A 28 58.22 49.26 -21.43
C THR A 28 56.78 48.83 -21.12
N LEU A 29 55.83 49.17 -21.94
CA LEU A 29 54.40 48.69 -21.81
C LEU A 29 54.31 47.18 -21.92
N ALA A 30 54.99 46.59 -22.88
CA ALA A 30 54.97 45.13 -23.08
C ALA A 30 55.61 44.42 -21.89
N LEU A 31 56.74 44.94 -21.36
CA LEU A 31 57.38 44.37 -20.20
C LEU A 31 56.51 44.52 -18.91
N SER A 32 55.84 45.65 -18.73
CA SER A 32 54.95 45.90 -17.59
C SER A 32 53.70 45.01 -17.64
N LEU A 33 53.09 44.81 -18.81
CA LEU A 33 51.97 43.89 -19.02
C LEU A 33 52.37 42.46 -18.72
N LEU A 34 53.55 42.02 -19.18
CA LEU A 34 54.06 40.67 -18.95
C LEU A 34 54.33 40.44 -17.43
N LEU A 35 54.83 41.44 -16.74
CA LEU A 35 55.08 41.36 -15.32
C LEU A 35 53.80 41.31 -14.50
N VAL A 36 52.79 42.10 -14.86
CA VAL A 36 51.45 42.05 -14.27
C VAL A 36 50.80 40.70 -14.53
N ALA A 37 50.86 40.17 -15.76
CA ALA A 37 50.33 38.87 -16.08
C ALA A 37 51.01 37.74 -15.29
N LEU A 38 52.34 37.78 -15.16
CA LEU A 38 53.10 36.80 -14.38
C LEU A 38 52.73 36.84 -12.89
N LEU A 39 52.43 38.02 -12.34
CA LEU A 39 52.06 38.21 -10.94
C LEU A 39 50.61 37.82 -10.67
N MET A 40 49.69 38.04 -11.65
CA MET A 40 48.28 37.70 -11.53
C MET A 40 47.98 36.22 -11.73
N LEU A 41 48.78 35.50 -12.56
CA LEU A 41 48.57 34.08 -12.88
C LEU A 41 48.54 33.21 -11.61
N PRO A 42 49.48 33.23 -10.68
CA PRO A 42 49.44 32.43 -9.45
C PRO A 42 48.25 32.79 -8.56
N ILE A 43 47.85 34.07 -8.51
CA ILE A 43 46.67 34.52 -7.74
C ILE A 43 45.39 33.90 -8.29
N VAL A 44 45.21 33.97 -9.62
CA VAL A 44 44.04 33.37 -10.27
C VAL A 44 44.01 31.85 -10.09
N LEU A 45 45.15 31.16 -10.24
CA LEU A 45 45.25 29.72 -10.02
C LEU A 45 44.96 29.34 -8.57
N PHE A 46 45.40 30.14 -7.62
CA PHE A 46 45.12 29.96 -6.20
C PHE A 46 43.61 30.07 -5.90
N PHE A 47 42.97 31.14 -6.36
CA PHE A 47 41.51 31.30 -6.20
C PHE A 47 40.73 30.21 -6.91
N ALA A 48 41.10 29.84 -8.13
CA ALA A 48 40.44 28.76 -8.88
C ALA A 48 40.52 27.42 -8.13
N SER A 49 41.66 27.08 -7.55
CA SER A 49 41.84 25.86 -6.79
C SER A 49 41.08 25.85 -5.45
N ARG A 50 41.00 27.00 -4.79
CA ARG A 50 40.46 27.11 -3.44
C ARG A 50 38.94 27.37 -3.41
N MET A 51 38.36 27.97 -4.46
CA MET A 51 36.95 28.32 -4.51
C MET A 51 36.13 27.47 -5.52
N VAL A 52 36.62 27.34 -6.74
CA VAL A 52 35.85 26.72 -7.82
C VAL A 52 35.84 25.19 -7.71
N ARG A 53 36.95 24.55 -7.40
CA ARG A 53 37.08 23.10 -7.31
C ARG A 53 36.19 22.46 -6.23
N PRO A 54 36.15 22.95 -4.98
CA PRO A 54 35.27 22.43 -3.94
C PRO A 54 33.80 22.50 -4.33
N ILE A 55 33.33 23.62 -4.88
CA ILE A 55 31.95 23.79 -5.34
C ILE A 55 31.62 22.79 -6.45
N SER A 56 32.52 22.59 -7.41
CA SER A 56 32.34 21.64 -8.49
C SER A 56 32.22 20.19 -7.98
N ARG A 57 33.02 19.80 -6.99
CA ARG A 57 32.95 18.50 -6.33
C ARG A 57 31.62 18.33 -5.60
N MET A 58 31.18 19.31 -4.81
CA MET A 58 29.89 19.28 -4.10
C MET A 58 28.71 19.17 -5.07
N ARG A 59 28.74 19.89 -6.20
CA ARG A 59 27.76 19.78 -7.26
C ARG A 59 27.69 18.33 -7.80
N THR A 60 28.83 17.69 -8.06
CA THR A 60 28.89 16.32 -8.54
C THR A 60 28.30 15.37 -7.51
N VAL A 61 28.68 15.49 -6.24
CA VAL A 61 28.13 14.68 -5.15
C VAL A 61 26.61 14.86 -5.04
N ALA A 62 26.12 16.11 -5.06
CA ALA A 62 24.69 16.41 -5.00
C ALA A 62 23.91 15.80 -6.18
N LEU A 63 24.47 15.85 -7.41
CA LEU A 63 23.85 15.22 -8.58
C LEU A 63 23.84 13.69 -8.49
N THR A 64 24.90 13.09 -7.97
CA THR A 64 24.97 11.63 -7.75
C THR A 64 23.95 11.20 -6.70
N MET A 65 23.80 11.97 -5.59
CA MET A 65 22.76 11.75 -4.59
C MET A 65 21.35 11.88 -5.19
N ALA A 66 21.11 12.88 -6.04
CA ALA A 66 19.84 13.06 -6.76
C ALA A 66 19.54 11.91 -7.72
N GLY A 67 20.57 11.24 -8.24
CA GLY A 67 20.46 10.01 -9.04
C GLY A 67 20.15 8.75 -8.23
N GLY A 68 20.06 8.86 -6.88
CA GLY A 68 19.71 7.78 -5.97
C GLY A 68 20.89 7.14 -5.23
N ASP A 69 22.12 7.51 -5.53
CA ASP A 69 23.29 7.02 -4.78
C ASP A 69 23.56 7.91 -3.55
N LEU A 70 22.97 7.50 -2.43
CA LEU A 70 23.13 8.18 -1.15
C LEU A 70 24.36 7.69 -0.35
N THR A 71 25.22 6.86 -0.94
CA THR A 71 26.45 6.38 -0.29
C THR A 71 27.61 7.36 -0.43
N VAL A 72 27.61 8.18 -1.48
CA VAL A 72 28.60 9.20 -1.73
C VAL A 72 28.62 10.25 -0.62
N ARG A 73 29.81 10.80 -0.34
CA ARG A 73 29.98 11.84 0.68
C ARG A 73 30.73 13.03 0.10
N ALA A 74 30.31 14.21 0.52
CA ALA A 74 31.06 15.44 0.25
C ALA A 74 32.27 15.53 1.19
N GLU A 75 33.33 16.17 0.71
CA GLU A 75 34.51 16.47 1.51
C GLU A 75 34.18 17.51 2.60
N ASP A 76 34.31 17.17 3.88
CA ASP A 76 33.87 17.96 5.03
C ASP A 76 35.06 18.35 5.97
N ALA A 77 36.27 18.02 5.56
CA ALA A 77 37.50 18.24 6.36
C ALA A 77 37.93 19.72 6.50
N SER A 78 37.30 20.63 5.73
CA SER A 78 37.62 22.07 5.82
C SER A 78 36.85 22.74 6.97
N ASN A 79 37.50 23.66 7.67
CA ASN A 79 36.89 24.47 8.75
C ASN A 79 36.30 25.80 8.24
N ASP A 80 36.05 25.90 6.94
CA ASP A 80 35.45 27.06 6.28
C ASP A 80 33.98 26.77 5.90
N GLU A 81 33.33 27.70 5.21
CA GLU A 81 31.95 27.63 4.74
C GLU A 81 31.72 26.42 3.82
N TYR A 82 32.74 25.97 3.09
CA TYR A 82 32.67 24.80 2.22
C TYR A 82 32.59 23.50 3.03
N GLY A 83 33.36 23.40 4.11
CA GLY A 83 33.29 22.27 5.03
C GLY A 83 31.93 22.19 5.73
N GLU A 84 31.36 23.35 6.11
CA GLU A 84 30.02 23.40 6.67
C GLU A 84 28.93 22.91 5.67
N LEU A 85 29.03 23.37 4.41
CA LEU A 85 28.17 22.91 3.34
C LEU A 85 28.33 21.41 3.06
N GLY A 86 29.56 20.89 3.09
CA GLY A 86 29.83 19.45 2.97
C GLY A 86 29.17 18.64 4.09
N ARG A 87 29.29 19.10 5.34
CA ARG A 87 28.60 18.46 6.49
C ARG A 87 27.09 18.49 6.35
N ALA A 88 26.51 19.62 5.95
CA ALA A 88 25.08 19.74 5.73
C ALA A 88 24.58 18.78 4.62
N LEU A 89 25.31 18.67 3.52
CA LEU A 89 25.00 17.76 2.43
C LEU A 89 25.08 16.28 2.87
N ASN A 90 26.11 15.92 3.64
CA ASN A 90 26.28 14.59 4.21
C ASN A 90 25.18 14.24 5.21
N TYR A 91 24.74 15.21 6.02
CA TYR A 91 23.61 15.05 6.94
C TYR A 91 22.31 14.80 6.18
N LEU A 92 22.00 15.63 5.17
CA LEU A 92 20.82 15.44 4.32
C LEU A 92 20.80 14.06 3.64
N SER A 93 21.95 13.62 3.08
CA SER A 93 22.07 12.30 2.47
C SER A 93 21.79 11.18 3.46
N SER A 94 22.34 11.30 4.68
CA SER A 94 22.12 10.32 5.74
C SER A 94 20.66 10.25 6.18
N GLU A 95 19.99 11.40 6.36
CA GLU A 95 18.59 11.49 6.78
C GLU A 95 17.65 10.98 5.69
N LEU A 96 17.91 11.35 4.43
CA LEU A 96 17.15 10.83 3.29
C LEU A 96 17.30 9.31 3.15
N GLY A 97 18.51 8.78 3.30
CA GLY A 97 18.79 7.35 3.28
C GLY A 97 18.05 6.60 4.40
N ARG A 98 18.03 7.16 5.62
CA ARG A 98 17.24 6.59 6.74
C ARG A 98 15.74 6.59 6.45
N THR A 99 15.22 7.68 5.91
CA THR A 99 13.78 7.81 5.59
C THR A 99 13.37 6.80 4.52
N ILE A 100 14.15 6.67 3.44
CA ILE A 100 13.88 5.68 2.38
C ILE A 100 13.94 4.26 2.94
N SER A 101 14.95 3.94 3.74
CA SER A 101 15.09 2.61 4.36
C SER A 101 13.93 2.30 5.31
N SER A 102 13.48 3.29 6.09
CA SER A 102 12.32 3.15 6.98
C SER A 102 11.04 2.89 6.20
N LEU A 103 10.78 3.65 5.12
CA LEU A 103 9.63 3.44 4.25
C LEU A 103 9.64 2.07 3.55
N GLN A 104 10.82 1.61 3.12
CA GLN A 104 10.97 0.27 2.54
C GLN A 104 10.70 -0.82 3.58
N MET A 105 11.20 -0.68 4.80
CA MET A 105 10.93 -1.61 5.90
C MET A 105 9.44 -1.68 6.21
N GLU A 106 8.76 -0.53 6.32
CA GLU A 106 7.32 -0.47 6.59
C GLU A 106 6.51 -1.10 5.46
N ARG A 107 6.85 -0.79 4.21
CA ARG A 107 6.23 -1.44 3.04
C ARG A 107 6.41 -2.95 3.06
N ASN A 108 7.62 -3.44 3.32
CA ASN A 108 7.91 -4.87 3.38
C ASN A 108 7.16 -5.54 4.55
N ARG A 109 7.05 -4.85 5.69
CA ARG A 109 6.29 -5.31 6.85
C ARG A 109 4.80 -5.46 6.50
N LEU A 110 4.19 -4.44 5.89
CA LEU A 110 2.79 -4.50 5.45
C LEU A 110 2.57 -5.64 4.44
N GLN A 111 3.46 -5.80 3.47
CA GLN A 111 3.40 -6.90 2.51
C GLN A 111 3.49 -8.27 3.19
N SER A 112 4.38 -8.42 4.17
CA SER A 112 4.53 -9.66 4.95
C SER A 112 3.29 -9.96 5.78
N LEU A 113 2.66 -8.95 6.38
CA LEU A 113 1.40 -9.10 7.11
C LEU A 113 0.28 -9.57 6.18
N ILE A 114 0.09 -8.93 5.04
CA ILE A 114 -0.91 -9.32 4.05
C ILE A 114 -0.67 -10.75 3.54
N ASN A 115 0.58 -11.12 3.28
CA ASN A 115 0.93 -12.46 2.82
C ASN A 115 0.77 -13.54 3.89
N GLY A 116 0.86 -13.17 5.17
CA GLY A 116 0.69 -14.07 6.31
C GLY A 116 -0.76 -14.28 6.74
N LEU A 117 -1.72 -13.55 6.16
CA LEU A 117 -3.14 -13.76 6.46
C LEU A 117 -3.64 -15.08 5.84
N SER A 118 -4.49 -15.79 6.58
CA SER A 118 -5.19 -16.98 6.10
C SER A 118 -6.35 -16.64 5.15
N GLU A 119 -6.81 -15.40 5.21
CA GLU A 119 -7.84 -14.87 4.32
C GLU A 119 -7.22 -14.43 2.99
N GLY A 120 -7.92 -14.72 1.90
CA GLY A 120 -7.57 -14.25 0.57
C GLY A 120 -7.89 -12.76 0.41
N ILE A 121 -6.92 -11.98 -0.03
CA ILE A 121 -7.10 -10.55 -0.32
C ILE A 121 -6.84 -10.31 -1.80
N ILE A 122 -7.79 -9.69 -2.46
CA ILE A 122 -7.71 -9.24 -3.86
C ILE A 122 -8.02 -7.75 -3.89
N ALA A 123 -7.19 -6.95 -4.55
CA ALA A 123 -7.53 -5.56 -4.84
C ALA A 123 -7.46 -5.30 -6.35
N VAL A 124 -8.39 -4.47 -6.83
CA VAL A 124 -8.44 -4.03 -8.21
C VAL A 124 -8.50 -2.50 -8.27
N ASP A 125 -8.00 -1.93 -9.37
CA ASP A 125 -8.11 -0.49 -9.65
C ASP A 125 -9.49 -0.12 -10.22
N GLU A 126 -9.68 1.14 -10.55
CA GLU A 126 -10.90 1.70 -11.16
C GLU A 126 -11.30 1.03 -12.50
N LYS A 127 -10.33 0.42 -13.19
CA LYS A 127 -10.53 -0.30 -14.47
C LYS A 127 -10.76 -1.79 -14.28
N GLY A 128 -10.75 -2.27 -13.03
CA GLY A 128 -10.87 -3.67 -12.70
C GLY A 128 -9.59 -4.47 -12.91
N ALA A 129 -8.44 -3.80 -13.16
CA ALA A 129 -7.16 -4.49 -13.22
C ALA A 129 -6.66 -4.83 -11.81
N THR A 130 -6.16 -6.05 -11.65
CA THR A 130 -5.70 -6.54 -10.34
C THR A 130 -4.42 -5.82 -9.92
N THR A 131 -4.45 -5.18 -8.76
CA THR A 131 -3.31 -4.45 -8.17
C THR A 131 -2.64 -5.20 -7.03
N LEU A 132 -3.39 -6.08 -6.33
CA LEU A 132 -2.88 -6.91 -5.24
C LEU A 132 -3.61 -8.24 -5.18
N ILE A 133 -2.85 -9.31 -4.96
CA ILE A 133 -3.34 -10.64 -4.58
C ILE A 133 -2.35 -11.20 -3.55
N ASN A 134 -2.86 -11.72 -2.43
CA ASN A 134 -2.03 -12.43 -1.48
C ASN A 134 -2.01 -13.94 -1.76
N PRO A 135 -1.04 -14.70 -1.23
CA PRO A 135 -0.92 -16.15 -1.48
C PRO A 135 -2.14 -16.97 -1.05
N ALA A 136 -2.89 -16.53 -0.04
CA ALA A 136 -4.06 -17.26 0.46
C ALA A 136 -5.18 -17.37 -0.60
N VAL A 137 -5.31 -16.42 -1.52
CA VAL A 137 -6.28 -16.47 -2.62
C VAL A 137 -6.09 -17.70 -3.48
N TYR A 138 -4.85 -18.01 -3.83
CA TYR A 138 -4.53 -19.18 -4.67
C TYR A 138 -4.92 -20.49 -3.99
N ASN A 139 -4.68 -20.57 -2.69
CA ASN A 139 -5.02 -21.77 -1.89
C ASN A 139 -6.54 -21.90 -1.73
N LEU A 140 -7.24 -20.81 -1.37
CA LEU A 140 -8.69 -20.84 -1.11
C LEU A 140 -9.49 -21.08 -2.38
N LEU A 141 -9.09 -20.48 -3.50
CA LEU A 141 -9.74 -20.66 -4.79
C LEU A 141 -9.23 -21.88 -5.58
N ASN A 142 -8.30 -22.65 -4.99
CA ASN A 142 -7.66 -23.80 -5.64
C ASN A 142 -7.09 -23.46 -7.02
N LEU A 143 -6.38 -22.33 -7.11
CA LEU A 143 -5.76 -21.82 -8.33
C LEU A 143 -4.28 -22.15 -8.35
N ASP A 144 -3.75 -22.35 -9.55
CA ASP A 144 -2.30 -22.52 -9.71
C ASP A 144 -1.61 -21.17 -9.40
N SER A 145 -0.59 -21.20 -8.52
CA SER A 145 0.18 -20.01 -8.10
C SER A 145 0.89 -19.29 -9.27
N ASN A 146 1.02 -19.96 -10.42
CA ASN A 146 1.56 -19.41 -11.66
C ASN A 146 0.49 -18.89 -12.62
N ALA A 147 -0.80 -18.88 -12.22
CA ALA A 147 -1.86 -18.39 -13.08
C ALA A 147 -1.71 -16.87 -13.29
N ASN A 148 -1.11 -16.49 -14.42
CA ASN A 148 -0.96 -15.09 -14.84
C ASN A 148 -2.32 -14.37 -15.06
N HIS A 149 -3.44 -15.11 -14.99
CA HIS A 149 -4.80 -14.61 -15.24
C HIS A 149 -5.79 -15.13 -14.18
N VAL A 150 -5.61 -14.74 -12.92
CA VAL A 150 -6.52 -15.11 -11.81
C VAL A 150 -7.98 -14.71 -12.14
N ARG A 151 -8.18 -13.58 -12.84
CA ARG A 151 -9.50 -13.13 -13.28
C ARG A 151 -10.19 -14.16 -14.20
N ALA A 152 -9.45 -14.78 -15.12
CA ALA A 152 -10.00 -15.81 -16.00
C ALA A 152 -10.24 -17.14 -15.29
N ALA A 153 -9.48 -17.42 -14.24
CA ALA A 153 -9.58 -18.65 -13.47
C ALA A 153 -10.71 -18.63 -12.41
N ALA A 154 -11.15 -17.44 -11.98
CA ALA A 154 -12.22 -17.24 -11.01
C ALA A 154 -13.24 -16.19 -11.47
N PRO A 155 -13.94 -16.41 -12.61
CA PRO A 155 -14.83 -15.40 -13.22
C PRO A 155 -15.95 -14.96 -12.28
N ASP A 156 -16.53 -15.88 -11.50
CA ASP A 156 -17.64 -15.60 -10.56
C ASP A 156 -17.19 -14.64 -9.44
N VAL A 157 -15.95 -14.77 -8.98
CA VAL A 157 -15.38 -13.87 -7.97
C VAL A 157 -15.19 -12.48 -8.57
N PHE A 158 -14.62 -12.39 -9.77
CA PHE A 158 -14.35 -11.09 -10.41
C PHE A 158 -15.62 -10.39 -10.91
N ALA A 159 -16.71 -11.12 -11.21
CA ALA A 159 -18.01 -10.51 -11.46
C ALA A 159 -18.52 -9.69 -10.28
N MET A 160 -18.21 -10.10 -9.03
CA MET A 160 -18.56 -9.32 -7.84
C MET A 160 -17.76 -8.01 -7.75
N PHE A 161 -16.52 -8.01 -8.24
CA PHE A 161 -15.73 -6.76 -8.33
C PHE A 161 -16.30 -5.80 -9.37
N ASP A 162 -16.71 -6.31 -10.53
CA ASP A 162 -17.35 -5.51 -11.58
C ASP A 162 -18.68 -4.92 -11.10
N GLU A 163 -19.46 -5.69 -10.33
CA GLU A 163 -20.69 -5.22 -9.70
C GLU A 163 -20.39 -4.13 -8.65
N ALA A 164 -19.42 -4.34 -7.76
CA ALA A 164 -19.04 -3.38 -6.74
C ALA A 164 -18.47 -2.08 -7.32
N LEU A 165 -17.67 -2.15 -8.41
CA LEU A 165 -17.17 -0.99 -9.13
C LEU A 165 -18.30 -0.17 -9.75
N SER A 166 -19.30 -0.84 -10.36
CA SER A 166 -20.39 -0.18 -11.06
C SER A 166 -21.45 0.40 -10.12
N SER A 167 -21.76 -0.31 -9.02
CA SER A 167 -22.79 0.10 -8.05
C SER A 167 -22.27 1.03 -6.96
N ALA A 168 -20.94 1.12 -6.77
CA ALA A 168 -20.29 1.77 -5.63
C ALA A 168 -20.78 1.25 -4.26
N GLN A 169 -21.25 -0.01 -4.20
CA GLN A 169 -21.75 -0.66 -3.00
C GLN A 169 -20.97 -1.94 -2.71
N ALA A 170 -20.98 -2.35 -1.45
CA ALA A 170 -20.37 -3.61 -1.05
C ALA A 170 -21.22 -4.80 -1.52
N VAL A 171 -20.58 -5.79 -2.13
CA VAL A 171 -21.18 -7.04 -2.59
C VAL A 171 -20.67 -8.18 -1.74
N LYS A 172 -21.57 -9.00 -1.20
CA LYS A 172 -21.22 -10.15 -0.37
C LYS A 172 -21.92 -11.40 -0.89
N LYS A 173 -21.20 -12.51 -0.96
CA LYS A 173 -21.73 -13.79 -1.40
C LYS A 173 -20.97 -14.93 -0.76
N THR A 174 -21.70 -15.99 -0.39
CA THR A 174 -21.09 -17.28 -0.04
C THR A 174 -21.23 -18.23 -1.22
N ILE A 175 -20.14 -18.84 -1.64
CA ILE A 175 -20.10 -19.84 -2.72
C ILE A 175 -19.53 -21.14 -2.18
N TRP A 176 -20.02 -22.25 -2.71
CA TRP A 176 -19.49 -23.58 -2.41
C TRP A 176 -18.58 -24.04 -3.54
N GLN A 177 -17.35 -24.40 -3.19
CA GLN A 177 -16.40 -25.00 -4.11
C GLN A 177 -16.07 -26.42 -3.62
N GLY A 178 -16.79 -27.40 -4.13
CA GLY A 178 -16.77 -28.75 -3.57
C GLY A 178 -17.29 -28.74 -2.13
N ASP A 179 -16.47 -29.20 -1.18
CA ASP A 179 -16.80 -29.26 0.25
C ASP A 179 -16.41 -28.01 1.05
N VAL A 180 -15.89 -26.96 0.39
CA VAL A 180 -15.43 -25.73 1.01
C VAL A 180 -16.43 -24.61 0.76
N ALA A 181 -16.90 -23.96 1.82
CA ALA A 181 -17.72 -22.76 1.77
C ALA A 181 -16.84 -21.52 1.84
N LEU A 182 -16.80 -20.71 0.79
CA LEU A 182 -16.06 -19.48 0.71
C LEU A 182 -16.98 -18.27 0.82
N HIS A 183 -16.76 -17.44 1.83
CA HIS A 183 -17.43 -16.16 1.95
C HIS A 183 -16.58 -15.09 1.27
N ILE A 184 -17.16 -14.40 0.28
CA ILE A 184 -16.49 -13.34 -0.48
C ILE A 184 -17.21 -12.04 -0.17
N SER A 185 -16.44 -11.04 0.27
CA SER A 185 -16.92 -9.68 0.54
C SER A 185 -16.07 -8.70 -0.26
N VAL A 186 -16.68 -8.01 -1.22
CA VAL A 186 -16.04 -6.99 -2.05
C VAL A 186 -16.58 -5.64 -1.64
N SER A 187 -15.68 -4.70 -1.35
CA SER A 187 -16.01 -3.33 -0.94
C SER A 187 -15.31 -2.31 -1.84
N PRO A 188 -16.01 -1.27 -2.30
CA PRO A 188 -15.40 -0.20 -3.07
C PRO A 188 -14.47 0.64 -2.19
N LEU A 189 -13.36 1.09 -2.79
CA LEU A 189 -12.45 2.06 -2.22
C LEU A 189 -12.81 3.44 -2.78
N LEU A 190 -13.15 4.37 -1.89
CA LEU A 190 -13.56 5.72 -2.27
C LEU A 190 -12.41 6.70 -2.06
N THR A 191 -12.26 7.63 -2.98
CA THR A 191 -11.39 8.81 -2.83
C THR A 191 -12.00 9.81 -1.85
N GLN A 192 -11.26 10.84 -1.46
CA GLN A 192 -11.80 11.95 -0.65
C GLN A 192 -12.94 12.70 -1.35
N SER A 193 -13.00 12.65 -2.69
CA SER A 193 -14.09 13.23 -3.50
C SER A 193 -15.32 12.32 -3.59
N GLY A 194 -15.29 11.10 -3.05
CA GLY A 194 -16.39 10.15 -3.10
C GLY A 194 -16.45 9.30 -4.39
N GLU A 195 -15.47 9.43 -5.27
CA GLU A 195 -15.35 8.60 -6.47
C GLU A 195 -14.73 7.23 -6.16
N VAL A 196 -15.13 6.21 -6.90
CA VAL A 196 -14.56 4.86 -6.74
C VAL A 196 -13.16 4.82 -7.35
N SER A 197 -12.14 4.58 -6.53
CA SER A 197 -10.74 4.43 -6.95
C SER A 197 -10.34 2.96 -7.18
N GLY A 198 -11.22 2.02 -6.87
CA GLY A 198 -10.99 0.59 -6.99
C GLY A 198 -11.87 -0.19 -6.03
N CYS A 199 -11.60 -1.49 -5.87
CA CYS A 199 -12.27 -2.35 -4.91
C CYS A 199 -11.27 -3.25 -4.18
N VAL A 200 -11.62 -3.62 -2.95
CA VAL A 200 -10.94 -4.67 -2.19
C VAL A 200 -11.92 -5.79 -1.88
N GLY A 201 -11.50 -7.02 -2.15
CA GLY A 201 -12.24 -8.25 -1.84
C GLY A 201 -11.50 -9.09 -0.82
N ILE A 202 -12.26 -9.65 0.12
CA ILE A 202 -11.79 -10.61 1.11
C ILE A 202 -12.48 -11.94 0.83
N VAL A 203 -11.71 -13.01 0.80
CA VAL A 203 -12.16 -14.39 0.63
C VAL A 203 -11.81 -15.16 1.90
N SER A 204 -12.83 -15.64 2.61
CA SER A 204 -12.67 -16.36 3.88
C SER A 204 -13.27 -17.75 3.77
N ASP A 205 -12.59 -18.77 4.31
CA ASP A 205 -13.15 -20.10 4.49
C ASP A 205 -14.10 -20.10 5.70
N VAL A 206 -15.39 -20.27 5.42
CA VAL A 206 -16.45 -20.33 6.44
C VAL A 206 -17.06 -21.74 6.56
N THR A 207 -16.38 -22.77 6.04
CA THR A 207 -16.87 -24.14 5.98
C THR A 207 -17.30 -24.66 7.35
N SER A 208 -16.48 -24.44 8.38
CA SER A 208 -16.78 -24.89 9.74
C SER A 208 -18.00 -24.17 10.33
N ALA A 209 -18.12 -22.86 10.07
CA ALA A 209 -19.25 -22.05 10.54
C ALA A 209 -20.56 -22.46 9.84
N GLU A 210 -20.53 -22.64 8.51
CA GLU A 210 -21.71 -23.08 7.74
C GLU A 210 -22.15 -24.51 8.11
N ARG A 211 -21.21 -25.43 8.31
CA ARG A 211 -21.52 -26.80 8.79
C ARG A 211 -22.13 -26.79 10.18
N LEU A 212 -21.61 -25.98 11.09
CA LEU A 212 -22.19 -25.84 12.43
C LEU A 212 -23.61 -25.27 12.38
N GLU A 213 -23.84 -24.23 11.58
CA GLU A 213 -25.17 -23.64 11.41
C GLU A 213 -26.15 -24.61 10.77
N GLN A 214 -25.71 -25.40 9.78
CA GLN A 214 -26.53 -26.46 9.17
C GLN A 214 -26.87 -27.55 10.20
N THR A 215 -25.90 -28.03 10.94
CA THR A 215 -26.13 -29.02 12.01
C THR A 215 -27.14 -28.51 13.05
N ARG A 216 -27.03 -27.23 13.42
CA ARG A 216 -27.98 -26.58 14.34
C ARG A 216 -29.37 -26.53 13.75
N ARG A 217 -29.54 -26.18 12.47
CA ARG A 217 -30.85 -26.17 11.80
C ARG A 217 -31.45 -27.57 11.73
N ASP A 218 -30.67 -28.57 11.35
CA ASP A 218 -31.08 -29.96 11.27
C ASP A 218 -31.50 -30.48 12.66
N TYR A 219 -30.74 -30.15 13.70
CA TYR A 219 -31.08 -30.48 15.08
C TYR A 219 -32.43 -29.90 15.50
N VAL A 220 -32.66 -28.59 15.28
CA VAL A 220 -33.93 -27.94 15.60
C VAL A 220 -35.10 -28.55 14.81
N ALA A 221 -34.87 -28.86 13.54
CA ALA A 221 -35.89 -29.51 12.70
C ALA A 221 -36.25 -30.91 13.24
N ASN A 222 -35.25 -31.73 13.55
CA ASN A 222 -35.42 -33.07 14.09
C ASN A 222 -36.16 -33.05 15.44
N VAL A 223 -35.71 -32.19 16.38
CA VAL A 223 -36.40 -31.99 17.67
C VAL A 223 -37.87 -31.61 17.48
N SER A 224 -38.14 -30.68 16.56
CA SER A 224 -39.51 -30.25 16.26
C SER A 224 -40.39 -31.41 15.71
N HIS A 225 -39.81 -32.28 14.89
CA HIS A 225 -40.47 -33.45 14.38
C HIS A 225 -40.75 -34.50 15.49
N GLU A 226 -39.76 -34.78 16.33
CA GLU A 226 -39.87 -35.73 17.43
C GLU A 226 -40.86 -35.29 18.50
N LEU A 227 -40.95 -33.98 18.79
CA LEU A 227 -41.96 -33.43 19.71
C LEU A 227 -43.37 -33.45 19.09
N ARG A 228 -43.53 -33.26 17.79
CA ARG A 228 -44.84 -33.18 17.13
C ARG A 228 -45.60 -34.53 17.17
N THR A 229 -44.89 -35.63 17.04
CA THR A 229 -45.49 -36.97 17.00
C THR A 229 -46.22 -37.32 18.28
N PRO A 230 -45.62 -37.31 19.49
CA PRO A 230 -46.31 -37.59 20.74
C PRO A 230 -47.39 -36.56 21.05
N LEU A 231 -47.20 -35.27 20.74
CA LEU A 231 -48.20 -34.24 20.92
C LEU A 231 -49.46 -34.53 20.07
N THR A 232 -49.27 -34.98 18.83
CA THR A 232 -50.40 -35.35 17.95
C THR A 232 -51.16 -36.57 18.50
N SER A 233 -50.43 -37.57 19.04
CA SER A 233 -51.01 -38.74 19.70
C SER A 233 -51.83 -38.34 20.93
N ILE A 234 -51.23 -37.54 21.84
CA ILE A 234 -51.92 -37.02 23.02
C ILE A 234 -53.19 -36.27 22.64
N ARG A 235 -53.10 -35.34 21.66
CA ARG A 235 -54.23 -34.55 21.22
C ARG A 235 -55.37 -35.45 20.70
N GLY A 236 -55.07 -36.45 19.83
CA GLY A 236 -56.04 -37.36 19.28
C GLY A 236 -56.72 -38.19 20.35
N TRP A 237 -55.98 -38.67 21.34
CA TRP A 237 -56.56 -39.40 22.48
C TRP A 237 -57.36 -38.51 23.40
N VAL A 238 -56.96 -37.29 23.67
CA VAL A 238 -57.74 -36.31 24.45
C VAL A 238 -59.08 -36.06 23.78
N GLU A 239 -59.10 -35.84 22.44
CA GLU A 239 -60.36 -35.67 21.66
C GLU A 239 -61.21 -36.91 21.71
N THR A 240 -60.61 -38.12 21.65
CA THR A 240 -61.37 -39.41 21.75
C THR A 240 -61.99 -39.61 23.12
N ILE A 241 -61.23 -39.46 24.23
CA ILE A 241 -61.76 -39.68 25.58
C ILE A 241 -62.74 -38.60 26.01
N SER A 242 -62.64 -37.38 25.46
CA SER A 242 -63.58 -36.29 25.74
C SER A 242 -65.05 -36.60 25.23
N ASN A 243 -65.21 -37.55 24.31
CA ASN A 243 -66.46 -37.97 23.81
C ASN A 243 -66.98 -39.26 24.43
N ILE A 244 -66.34 -39.78 25.50
CA ILE A 244 -66.74 -41.01 26.18
C ILE A 244 -67.25 -40.65 27.58
N ASP A 245 -68.52 -40.81 27.88
CA ASP A 245 -69.18 -40.52 29.14
C ASP A 245 -68.91 -41.58 30.23
N ASP A 246 -68.52 -42.80 29.85
CA ASP A 246 -68.26 -43.89 30.79
C ASP A 246 -66.75 -44.10 31.08
N PRO A 247 -66.30 -43.80 32.26
CA PRO A 247 -64.89 -44.02 32.67
C PRO A 247 -64.47 -45.48 32.75
N THR A 248 -65.40 -46.41 32.74
CA THR A 248 -65.11 -47.86 32.74
C THR A 248 -64.87 -48.42 31.34
N ASN A 249 -65.15 -47.64 30.32
CA ASN A 249 -64.88 -47.98 28.93
C ASN A 249 -63.41 -48.30 28.70
N GLU A 250 -63.15 -49.40 27.97
CA GLU A 250 -61.76 -49.85 27.72
C GLU A 250 -60.99 -48.82 26.90
N ASN A 251 -61.61 -48.13 25.95
CA ASN A 251 -60.95 -47.04 25.18
C ASN A 251 -60.63 -45.83 26.01
N TYR A 252 -61.47 -45.52 27.02
CA TYR A 252 -61.17 -44.45 28.00
C TYR A 252 -59.88 -44.75 28.79
N ARG A 253 -59.77 -45.94 29.37
CA ARG A 253 -58.54 -46.37 30.12
C ARG A 253 -57.34 -46.48 29.24
N ARG A 254 -57.44 -47.00 28.02
CA ARG A 254 -56.37 -47.11 27.03
C ARG A 254 -55.89 -45.71 26.63
N GLY A 255 -56.80 -44.77 26.36
CA GLY A 255 -56.44 -43.38 26.03
C GLY A 255 -55.64 -42.67 27.12
N LEU A 256 -56.07 -42.78 28.37
CA LEU A 256 -55.31 -42.23 29.53
C LEU A 256 -53.92 -42.85 29.65
N SER A 257 -53.77 -44.15 29.43
CA SER A 257 -52.49 -44.85 29.50
C SER A 257 -51.53 -44.36 28.39
N ILE A 258 -52.04 -44.17 27.17
CA ILE A 258 -51.25 -43.65 26.07
C ILE A 258 -50.82 -42.19 26.30
N ILE A 259 -51.73 -41.32 26.76
CA ILE A 259 -51.41 -39.94 27.13
C ILE A 259 -50.32 -39.91 28.19
N GLY A 260 -50.41 -40.74 29.24
CA GLY A 260 -49.35 -40.83 30.28
C GLY A 260 -48.01 -41.23 29.67
N THR A 261 -47.98 -42.31 28.88
CA THR A 261 -46.74 -42.79 28.25
C THR A 261 -46.11 -41.74 27.32
N GLU A 262 -46.92 -41.08 26.51
CA GLU A 262 -46.38 -40.02 25.60
C GLU A 262 -45.93 -38.77 26.36
N THR A 263 -46.57 -38.47 27.50
CA THR A 263 -46.13 -37.36 28.38
C THR A 263 -44.80 -37.67 29.04
N ASP A 264 -44.60 -38.88 29.55
CA ASP A 264 -43.32 -39.33 30.14
C ASP A 264 -42.22 -39.33 29.10
N ARG A 265 -42.53 -39.74 27.87
CA ARG A 265 -41.59 -39.68 26.75
C ARG A 265 -41.19 -38.25 26.40
N LEU A 266 -42.13 -37.31 26.34
CA LEU A 266 -41.85 -35.89 26.13
C LEU A 266 -40.99 -35.31 27.24
N TYR A 267 -41.26 -35.69 28.51
CA TYR A 267 -40.46 -35.24 29.67
C TYR A 267 -39.00 -35.69 29.56
N THR A 268 -38.78 -36.96 29.27
CA THR A 268 -37.42 -37.49 29.07
C THR A 268 -36.71 -36.80 27.90
N MET A 269 -37.39 -36.57 26.77
CA MET A 269 -36.84 -35.88 25.61
C MET A 269 -36.44 -34.43 25.97
N VAL A 270 -37.22 -33.71 26.76
CA VAL A 270 -36.88 -32.35 27.22
C VAL A 270 -35.69 -32.36 28.14
N GLU A 271 -35.57 -33.34 29.06
CA GLU A 271 -34.40 -33.48 29.89
C GLU A 271 -33.11 -33.72 29.09
N GLU A 272 -33.16 -34.63 28.11
CA GLU A 272 -32.03 -34.88 27.22
C GLU A 272 -31.61 -33.61 26.42
N LEU A 273 -32.60 -32.83 25.96
CA LEU A 273 -32.32 -31.54 25.27
C LEU A 273 -31.67 -30.52 26.18
N LEU A 274 -32.07 -30.44 27.45
CA LEU A 274 -31.47 -29.52 28.45
C LEU A 274 -30.06 -29.94 28.83
N ASP A 275 -29.80 -31.24 28.96
CA ASP A 275 -28.45 -31.75 29.24
C ASP A 275 -27.49 -31.53 28.06
N PHE A 276 -27.97 -31.62 26.82
CA PHE A 276 -27.16 -31.31 25.63
C PHE A 276 -26.84 -29.81 25.49
N SER A 277 -27.66 -28.96 26.12
CA SER A 277 -27.46 -27.48 26.09
C SER A 277 -26.50 -26.96 27.15
N ARG A 278 -26.03 -27.82 28.08
CA ARG A 278 -25.05 -27.48 29.13
C ARG A 278 -23.64 -27.84 28.71
#